data_b27c975e3d6eb169e96532cfa3809817
#
_entry.id   b27c975e3d6eb169e96532cfa3809817
#
_cell.length_a   1.000
_cell.length_b   1.000
_cell.length_c   1.000
_cell.angle_alpha   90.00
_cell.angle_beta   90.00
_cell.angle_gamma   90.00
#
_symmetry.space_group_name_H-M   'P 1'
#
loop_
_entity.id
_entity.type
_entity.pdbx_description
1 polymer ?
#
loop_
_entity_poly.entity_id
_entity_poly.type
_entity_poly.pdbx_seq_one_letter_code
_entity_poly.pdbx_strand_id
1 'polypeptide(L)'
;MKVYLNEITGIAPAMVSLLMSKRSYTREKEEQIYALVRACTDVRGCVMNCLPEEFKKKMNSLITWGVYGCFDRKKIHGHTTLLRYIDLSFTVEGLHRYGQDDWDSHARRMDNRIVRSSTRLASFSDGEKSEYYEGKILYPFEAFKQLGITPPEMFEGIDGNIYVLTDFGYVREDLQDNQDVKRGLYPGAIPSNFTFKIQFPEFCHIYNHRNECGTANPEVKKAVEMMAEQIKDFNPWLYSVIGDVKMQSETPKELLDKFHSVFDEEDI
;
A
#
# COMPACT_ATOMS: atom_id res chain seq x y z
N MET A 1 -13.13 -7.25 1.09
CA MET A 1 -11.76 -6.78 0.75
C MET A 1 -10.73 -7.67 1.41
N LYS A 2 -9.64 -8.03 0.69
CA LYS A 2 -8.51 -8.83 1.20
C LYS A 2 -7.19 -8.15 0.86
N VAL A 3 -6.19 -8.31 1.73
CA VAL A 3 -4.85 -7.75 1.55
C VAL A 3 -3.82 -8.84 1.81
N TYR A 4 -2.82 -8.93 0.94
CA TYR A 4 -1.73 -9.89 1.06
C TYR A 4 -0.40 -9.17 0.86
N LEU A 5 0.51 -9.30 1.80
CA LEU A 5 1.92 -8.95 1.60
C LEU A 5 2.59 -10.13 0.88
N ASN A 6 3.02 -9.89 -0.35
CA ASN A 6 3.63 -10.94 -1.17
C ASN A 6 5.09 -11.16 -0.80
N GLU A 7 5.84 -10.06 -0.65
CA GLU A 7 7.27 -10.10 -0.34
C GLU A 7 7.77 -8.79 0.29
N ILE A 8 8.87 -8.90 1.04
CA ILE A 8 9.73 -7.80 1.47
C ILE A 8 11.11 -8.03 0.89
N THR A 9 11.63 -7.10 0.12
CA THR A 9 12.97 -7.18 -0.47
C THR A 9 13.86 -6.04 0.00
N GLY A 10 15.19 -6.17 -0.19
CA GLY A 10 16.13 -5.07 0.02
C GLY A 10 16.68 -4.91 1.44
N ILE A 11 16.38 -5.81 2.40
CA ILE A 11 16.93 -5.76 3.76
C ILE A 11 18.47 -5.82 3.75
N ALA A 12 19.06 -6.77 3.01
CA ALA A 12 20.52 -6.89 2.93
C ALA A 12 21.17 -5.64 2.30
N PRO A 13 20.71 -5.13 1.13
CA PRO A 13 21.20 -3.86 0.59
C PRO A 13 21.07 -2.68 1.56
N ALA A 14 19.98 -2.57 2.32
CA ALA A 14 19.82 -1.53 3.33
C ALA A 14 20.89 -1.61 4.43
N MET A 15 21.16 -2.81 4.94
CA MET A 15 22.21 -3.05 5.94
C MET A 15 23.62 -2.76 5.38
N VAL A 16 23.89 -3.13 4.13
CA VAL A 16 25.16 -2.81 3.46
C VAL A 16 25.33 -1.31 3.30
N SER A 17 24.28 -0.58 2.91
CA SER A 17 24.29 0.87 2.81
C SER A 17 24.55 1.54 4.15
N LEU A 18 24.09 0.95 5.26
CA LEU A 18 24.41 1.40 6.61
C LEU A 18 25.93 1.25 6.91
N LEU A 19 26.58 0.16 6.47
CA LEU A 19 28.03 0.01 6.60
C LEU A 19 28.79 1.12 5.87
N MET A 20 28.31 1.49 4.66
CA MET A 20 28.87 2.62 3.89
C MET A 20 28.73 3.93 4.67
N SER A 21 27.55 4.21 5.19
CA SER A 21 27.28 5.43 5.98
C SER A 21 28.15 5.52 7.22
N LYS A 22 28.44 4.40 7.88
CA LYS A 22 29.31 4.30 9.06
C LYS A 22 30.82 4.20 8.72
N ARG A 23 31.20 4.28 7.45
CA ARG A 23 32.59 4.09 6.99
C ARG A 23 33.22 2.77 7.45
N SER A 24 32.41 1.74 7.64
CA SER A 24 32.83 0.41 8.14
C SER A 24 32.67 -0.69 7.10
N TYR A 25 32.39 -0.33 5.86
CA TYR A 25 32.21 -1.26 4.75
C TYR A 25 33.50 -2.00 4.39
N THR A 26 33.37 -3.32 4.19
CA THR A 26 34.32 -4.16 3.48
C THR A 26 33.55 -5.20 2.66
N ARG A 27 34.15 -5.72 1.60
CA ARG A 27 33.49 -6.75 0.77
C ARG A 27 33.11 -8.00 1.58
N GLU A 28 33.98 -8.42 2.48
CA GLU A 28 33.73 -9.54 3.38
C GLU A 28 32.49 -9.31 4.26
N LYS A 29 32.33 -8.11 4.85
CA LYS A 29 31.15 -7.77 5.66
C LYS A 29 29.88 -7.74 4.83
N GLU A 30 29.95 -7.28 3.59
CA GLU A 30 28.82 -7.33 2.67
C GLU A 30 28.36 -8.80 2.46
N GLU A 31 29.29 -9.70 2.14
CA GLU A 31 28.98 -11.12 1.94
C GLU A 31 28.41 -11.77 3.20
N GLN A 32 28.94 -11.43 4.37
CA GLN A 32 28.41 -11.86 5.66
C GLN A 32 26.97 -11.37 5.89
N ILE A 33 26.65 -10.11 5.55
CA ILE A 33 25.28 -9.58 5.66
C ILE A 33 24.32 -10.31 4.75
N TYR A 34 24.67 -10.52 3.47
CA TYR A 34 23.82 -11.26 2.57
C TYR A 34 23.59 -12.71 3.03
N ALA A 35 24.63 -13.38 3.53
CA ALA A 35 24.52 -14.72 4.11
C ALA A 35 23.60 -14.73 5.34
N LEU A 36 23.78 -13.76 6.25
CA LEU A 36 22.99 -13.63 7.48
C LEU A 36 21.50 -13.38 7.17
N VAL A 37 21.19 -12.42 6.29
CA VAL A 37 19.80 -12.11 5.91
C VAL A 37 19.15 -13.33 5.26
N ARG A 38 19.85 -13.99 4.33
CA ARG A 38 19.36 -15.24 3.69
C ARG A 38 19.09 -16.37 4.69
N ALA A 39 19.90 -16.47 5.74
CA ALA A 39 19.71 -17.48 6.79
C ALA A 39 18.56 -17.13 7.77
N CYS A 40 18.14 -15.87 7.82
CA CYS A 40 17.15 -15.37 8.77
C CYS A 40 15.80 -15.02 8.15
N THR A 41 15.66 -15.07 6.83
CA THR A 41 14.42 -14.78 6.10
C THR A 41 14.05 -15.92 5.16
N ASP A 42 12.76 -16.11 4.93
CA ASP A 42 12.28 -17.00 3.85
C ASP A 42 12.44 -16.35 2.46
N VAL A 43 12.01 -17.04 1.43
CA VAL A 43 12.08 -16.58 0.02
C VAL A 43 11.25 -15.32 -0.24
N ARG A 44 10.28 -15.01 0.61
CA ARG A 44 9.44 -13.82 0.54
C ARG A 44 9.96 -12.68 1.42
N GLY A 45 11.05 -12.88 2.14
CA GLY A 45 11.61 -11.91 3.08
C GLY A 45 10.91 -11.88 4.44
N CYS A 46 10.06 -12.89 4.74
CA CYS A 46 9.48 -13.06 6.06
C CYS A 46 10.57 -13.50 7.06
N VAL A 47 10.66 -12.82 8.18
CA VAL A 47 11.65 -13.11 9.21
C VAL A 47 11.28 -14.39 9.96
N MET A 48 12.24 -15.28 10.16
CA MET A 48 12.04 -16.56 10.87
C MET A 48 11.87 -16.36 12.38
N ASN A 49 11.25 -17.33 13.06
CA ASN A 49 10.97 -17.22 14.50
C ASN A 49 12.23 -17.28 15.39
N CYS A 50 13.26 -18.04 14.99
CA CYS A 50 14.48 -18.20 15.78
C CYS A 50 15.64 -17.44 15.14
N LEU A 51 15.92 -16.25 15.62
CA LEU A 51 16.92 -15.35 15.06
C LEU A 51 18.19 -15.29 15.89
N PRO A 52 19.37 -15.34 15.24
CA PRO A 52 20.64 -15.04 15.89
C PRO A 52 20.66 -13.59 16.44
N GLU A 53 21.34 -13.40 17.57
CA GLU A 53 21.50 -12.07 18.17
C GLU A 53 22.18 -11.09 17.20
N GLU A 54 23.08 -11.55 16.37
CA GLU A 54 23.72 -10.71 15.35
C GLU A 54 22.72 -10.11 14.37
N PHE A 55 21.74 -10.89 13.90
CA PHE A 55 20.68 -10.38 13.01
C PHE A 55 19.84 -9.31 13.71
N LYS A 56 19.42 -9.57 14.96
CA LYS A 56 18.64 -8.63 15.77
C LYS A 56 19.40 -7.31 15.95
N LYS A 57 20.69 -7.36 16.32
CA LYS A 57 21.54 -6.17 16.45
C LYS A 57 21.66 -5.37 15.15
N LYS A 58 21.79 -6.05 14.00
CA LYS A 58 21.87 -5.37 12.70
C LYS A 58 20.53 -4.75 12.30
N MET A 59 19.40 -5.42 12.55
CA MET A 59 18.07 -4.85 12.34
C MET A 59 17.83 -3.63 13.23
N ASN A 60 18.11 -3.73 14.52
CA ASN A 60 18.02 -2.60 15.46
C ASN A 60 18.87 -1.42 14.98
N SER A 61 20.12 -1.68 14.58
CA SER A 61 21.00 -0.63 14.05
C SER A 61 20.46 0.01 12.77
N LEU A 62 19.90 -0.78 11.84
CA LEU A 62 19.29 -0.27 10.60
C LEU A 62 18.11 0.64 10.90
N ILE A 63 17.21 0.21 11.78
CA ILE A 63 16.03 0.97 12.17
C ILE A 63 16.42 2.25 12.91
N THR A 64 17.33 2.14 13.88
CA THR A 64 17.83 3.30 14.63
C THR A 64 18.39 4.37 13.71
N TRP A 65 19.28 4.00 12.80
CA TRP A 65 19.90 4.97 11.87
C TRP A 65 18.93 5.44 10.78
N GLY A 66 18.07 4.57 10.30
CA GLY A 66 17.10 4.89 9.26
C GLY A 66 16.00 5.84 9.71
N VAL A 67 15.51 5.67 10.95
CA VAL A 67 14.38 6.43 11.49
C VAL A 67 14.85 7.59 12.37
N TYR A 68 15.71 7.30 13.33
CA TYR A 68 16.11 8.27 14.36
C TYR A 68 17.44 8.98 14.06
N GLY A 69 18.27 8.37 13.22
CA GLY A 69 19.42 9.02 12.62
C GLY A 69 20.72 8.93 13.38
N CYS A 70 21.72 9.66 12.86
CA CYS A 70 22.99 9.86 13.51
C CYS A 70 22.83 10.96 14.56
N PHE A 71 23.29 10.68 15.76
CA PHE A 71 23.29 11.63 16.85
C PHE A 71 24.32 12.76 16.55
N ASP A 72 23.87 13.85 15.98
CA ASP A 72 24.56 15.12 16.12
C ASP A 72 23.91 15.86 17.30
N ARG A 73 24.70 16.24 18.31
CA ARG A 73 24.28 16.83 19.60
C ARG A 73 23.25 17.98 19.50
N LYS A 74 22.88 18.39 18.31
CA LYS A 74 21.93 19.49 18.05
C LYS A 74 20.73 19.12 17.17
N LYS A 75 20.79 18.03 16.39
CA LYS A 75 19.70 17.61 15.48
C LYS A 75 19.75 16.10 15.27
N ILE A 76 18.60 15.44 15.41
CA ILE A 76 18.43 14.04 14.98
C ILE A 76 17.85 14.07 13.58
N HIS A 77 18.57 13.45 12.64
CA HIS A 77 18.12 13.29 11.26
C HIS A 77 18.10 11.81 10.92
N GLY A 78 16.91 11.26 10.69
CA GLY A 78 16.78 9.92 10.15
C GLY A 78 17.42 9.81 8.76
N HIS A 79 18.22 8.78 8.55
CA HIS A 79 18.76 8.44 7.24
C HIS A 79 17.74 7.59 6.47
N THR A 80 16.55 8.14 6.21
CA THR A 80 15.44 7.44 5.53
C THR A 80 15.84 6.87 4.17
N THR A 81 16.91 7.40 3.55
CA THR A 81 17.51 6.85 2.33
C THR A 81 17.94 5.39 2.50
N LEU A 82 18.35 4.97 3.71
CA LEU A 82 18.70 3.58 4.00
C LEU A 82 17.46 2.68 3.87
N LEU A 83 16.32 3.15 4.31
CA LEU A 83 15.05 2.43 4.28
C LEU A 83 14.43 2.38 2.87
N ARG A 84 14.84 3.25 1.95
CA ARG A 84 14.41 3.26 0.54
C ARG A 84 14.91 2.05 -0.26
N TYR A 85 15.90 1.33 0.27
CA TYR A 85 16.30 0.03 -0.30
C TYR A 85 15.28 -1.08 -0.04
N ILE A 86 14.39 -0.88 0.94
CA ILE A 86 13.39 -1.87 1.33
C ILE A 86 12.12 -1.62 0.51
N ASP A 87 11.75 -2.59 -0.31
CA ASP A 87 10.52 -2.61 -1.08
C ASP A 87 9.52 -3.59 -0.46
N LEU A 88 8.25 -3.17 -0.45
CA LEU A 88 7.09 -3.97 -0.06
C LEU A 88 6.25 -4.26 -1.31
N SER A 89 5.85 -5.51 -1.51
CA SER A 89 4.97 -5.92 -2.60
C SER A 89 3.66 -6.44 -2.03
N PHE A 90 2.53 -5.84 -2.44
CA PHE A 90 1.20 -6.21 -1.97
C PHE A 90 0.27 -6.60 -3.10
N THR A 91 -0.71 -7.46 -2.77
CA THR A 91 -1.93 -7.67 -3.55
C THR A 91 -3.13 -7.24 -2.72
N VAL A 92 -4.02 -6.47 -3.32
CA VAL A 92 -5.29 -6.02 -2.71
C VAL A 92 -6.44 -6.48 -3.61
N GLU A 93 -7.42 -7.14 -3.01
CA GLU A 93 -8.62 -7.63 -3.69
C GLU A 93 -9.86 -6.96 -3.12
N GLY A 94 -10.75 -6.51 -4.00
CA GLY A 94 -12.06 -6.02 -3.64
C GLY A 94 -12.11 -4.61 -3.08
N LEU A 95 -11.04 -3.80 -3.18
CA LEU A 95 -11.10 -2.37 -2.90
C LEU A 95 -11.88 -1.67 -4.03
N HIS A 96 -12.81 -0.75 -3.69
CA HIS A 96 -13.55 -0.03 -4.70
C HIS A 96 -12.64 0.82 -5.61
N ARG A 97 -13.11 1.08 -6.84
CA ARG A 97 -12.30 1.75 -7.88
C ARG A 97 -11.78 3.11 -7.45
N TYR A 98 -12.61 3.96 -6.86
CA TYR A 98 -12.18 5.26 -6.34
C TYR A 98 -11.16 5.13 -5.20
N GLY A 99 -11.23 4.06 -4.38
CA GLY A 99 -10.23 3.81 -3.35
C GLY A 99 -8.85 3.49 -3.91
N GLN A 100 -8.79 2.86 -5.08
CA GLN A 100 -7.51 2.67 -5.77
C GLN A 100 -6.93 4.00 -6.28
N ASP A 101 -7.79 4.87 -6.82
CA ASP A 101 -7.35 6.19 -7.30
C ASP A 101 -6.92 7.06 -6.12
N ASP A 102 -7.62 6.96 -4.98
CA ASP A 102 -7.25 7.62 -3.74
C ASP A 102 -5.92 7.08 -3.17
N TRP A 103 -5.67 5.77 -3.23
CA TRP A 103 -4.38 5.18 -2.90
C TRP A 103 -3.25 5.74 -3.76
N ASP A 104 -3.43 5.75 -5.07
CA ASP A 104 -2.40 6.16 -6.05
C ASP A 104 -2.12 7.67 -6.02
N SER A 105 -3.09 8.49 -5.57
CA SER A 105 -2.96 9.95 -5.52
C SER A 105 -1.92 10.44 -4.51
N HIS A 106 -1.67 9.67 -3.44
CA HIS A 106 -0.74 10.03 -2.37
C HIS A 106 0.61 9.31 -2.45
N ALA A 107 0.70 8.28 -3.29
CA ALA A 107 1.97 7.66 -3.60
C ALA A 107 2.73 8.52 -4.62
N ARG A 108 4.00 8.77 -4.37
CA ARG A 108 4.85 9.35 -5.41
C ARG A 108 4.92 8.36 -6.56
N ARG A 109 4.39 8.72 -7.72
CA ARG A 109 4.26 7.82 -8.89
C ARG A 109 5.57 7.17 -9.33
N MET A 110 6.70 7.79 -9.03
CA MET A 110 8.02 7.25 -9.35
C MET A 110 8.44 6.10 -8.43
N ASP A 111 7.92 6.05 -7.21
CA ASP A 111 8.28 5.10 -6.16
C ASP A 111 7.22 3.99 -5.98
N ASN A 112 6.06 4.13 -6.64
CA ASN A 112 4.95 3.17 -6.58
C ASN A 112 4.70 2.53 -7.96
N ARG A 113 4.87 1.22 -8.03
CA ARG A 113 4.63 0.41 -9.24
C ARG A 113 3.33 -0.34 -9.05
N ILE A 114 2.27 0.14 -9.68
CA ILE A 114 0.92 -0.42 -9.56
C ILE A 114 0.46 -1.07 -10.86
N VAL A 115 -0.10 -2.28 -10.76
CA VAL A 115 -0.81 -2.97 -11.84
C VAL A 115 -2.23 -3.24 -11.37
N ARG A 116 -3.21 -2.71 -12.08
CA ARG A 116 -4.63 -2.82 -11.75
C ARG A 116 -5.32 -3.82 -12.68
N SER A 117 -6.37 -4.49 -12.18
CA SER A 117 -7.24 -5.28 -13.04
C SER A 117 -7.87 -4.40 -14.12
N SER A 118 -7.88 -4.93 -15.34
CA SER A 118 -8.44 -4.20 -16.48
C SER A 118 -9.95 -4.25 -16.47
N THR A 119 -10.61 -3.09 -16.46
CA THR A 119 -12.06 -2.99 -16.65
C THR A 119 -12.52 -3.28 -18.09
N ARG A 120 -11.58 -3.45 -19.04
CA ARG A 120 -11.89 -3.90 -20.41
C ARG A 120 -12.08 -5.42 -20.47
N LEU A 121 -11.40 -6.16 -19.59
CA LEU A 121 -11.38 -7.62 -19.59
C LEU A 121 -12.23 -8.23 -18.47
N ALA A 122 -12.59 -7.44 -17.46
CA ALA A 122 -13.44 -7.87 -16.37
C ALA A 122 -14.92 -7.71 -16.77
N SER A 123 -15.70 -8.73 -16.56
CA SER A 123 -17.16 -8.65 -16.48
C SER A 123 -17.57 -8.43 -15.03
N PHE A 124 -18.44 -7.48 -14.79
CA PHE A 124 -19.03 -7.23 -13.47
C PHE A 124 -20.47 -7.72 -13.47
N SER A 125 -20.87 -8.32 -12.35
CA SER A 125 -22.25 -8.74 -12.16
C SER A 125 -23.15 -7.51 -11.97
N ASP A 126 -24.44 -7.66 -12.32
CA ASP A 126 -25.45 -6.63 -12.06
C ASP A 126 -25.46 -6.28 -10.56
N GLY A 127 -25.34 -5.00 -10.27
CA GLY A 127 -25.30 -4.49 -8.89
C GLY A 127 -24.00 -4.72 -8.13
N GLU A 128 -22.95 -5.26 -8.76
CA GLU A 128 -21.67 -5.54 -8.08
C GLU A 128 -21.04 -4.25 -7.55
N LYS A 129 -20.72 -4.25 -6.26
CA LYS A 129 -20.06 -3.16 -5.54
C LYS A 129 -19.10 -3.71 -4.49
N SER A 130 -18.14 -2.90 -4.04
CA SER A 130 -17.27 -3.32 -2.94
C SER A 130 -18.05 -3.49 -1.64
N GLU A 131 -17.54 -4.31 -0.74
CA GLU A 131 -18.11 -4.59 0.59
C GLU A 131 -18.47 -3.29 1.35
N TYR A 132 -17.67 -2.24 1.18
CA TYR A 132 -17.92 -0.96 1.83
C TYR A 132 -19.22 -0.29 1.38
N TYR A 133 -19.62 -0.46 0.12
CA TYR A 133 -20.82 0.16 -0.45
C TYR A 133 -22.07 -0.71 -0.37
N GLU A 134 -21.93 -1.97 0.04
CA GLU A 134 -23.08 -2.85 0.25
C GLU A 134 -24.07 -2.26 1.26
N GLY A 135 -25.35 -2.24 0.90
CA GLY A 135 -26.43 -1.67 1.72
C GLY A 135 -26.40 -0.14 1.89
N LYS A 136 -25.42 0.57 1.32
CA LYS A 136 -25.31 2.05 1.42
C LYS A 136 -25.73 2.77 0.15
N ILE A 137 -25.60 2.14 -1.01
CA ILE A 137 -26.03 2.70 -2.29
C ILE A 137 -26.81 1.67 -3.07
N LEU A 138 -27.71 2.15 -3.91
CA LEU A 138 -28.41 1.36 -4.92
C LEU A 138 -28.08 1.94 -6.29
N TYR A 139 -27.71 1.07 -7.23
CA TYR A 139 -27.63 1.48 -8.63
C TYR A 139 -29.05 1.66 -9.20
N PRO A 140 -29.24 2.43 -10.27
CA PRO A 140 -30.57 2.67 -10.83
C PRO A 140 -31.35 1.40 -11.12
N PHE A 141 -30.70 0.36 -11.64
CA PHE A 141 -31.31 -0.93 -11.93
C PHE A 141 -31.81 -1.65 -10.68
N GLU A 142 -31.02 -1.67 -9.60
CA GLU A 142 -31.43 -2.22 -8.31
C GLU A 142 -32.62 -1.46 -7.71
N ALA A 143 -32.60 -0.12 -7.85
CA ALA A 143 -33.70 0.73 -7.39
C ALA A 143 -34.99 0.43 -8.17
N PHE A 144 -34.91 0.31 -9.49
CA PHE A 144 -36.08 -0.09 -10.32
C PHE A 144 -36.64 -1.45 -9.90
N LYS A 145 -35.75 -2.42 -9.69
CA LYS A 145 -36.17 -3.76 -9.22
C LYS A 145 -36.88 -3.70 -7.87
N GLN A 146 -36.38 -2.91 -6.91
CA GLN A 146 -37.06 -2.71 -5.61
C GLN A 146 -38.39 -1.99 -5.73
N LEU A 147 -38.54 -1.10 -6.70
CA LEU A 147 -39.81 -0.42 -6.99
C LEU A 147 -40.80 -1.26 -7.82
N GLY A 148 -40.42 -2.48 -8.24
CA GLY A 148 -41.20 -3.32 -9.12
C GLY A 148 -41.31 -2.79 -10.56
N ILE A 149 -40.38 -1.93 -10.96
CA ILE A 149 -40.29 -1.37 -12.30
C ILE A 149 -39.32 -2.21 -13.13
N THR A 150 -39.81 -2.77 -14.24
CA THR A 150 -38.97 -3.46 -15.21
C THR A 150 -38.52 -2.43 -16.28
N PRO A 151 -37.24 -2.06 -16.32
CA PRO A 151 -36.75 -1.19 -17.38
C PRO A 151 -36.83 -1.91 -18.73
N PRO A 152 -37.14 -1.22 -19.84
CA PRO A 152 -37.16 -1.83 -21.16
C PRO A 152 -35.76 -2.34 -21.55
N GLU A 153 -35.71 -3.50 -22.22
CA GLU A 153 -34.45 -4.03 -22.73
C GLU A 153 -33.82 -3.09 -23.78
N MET A 154 -34.65 -2.38 -24.54
CA MET A 154 -34.24 -1.36 -25.50
C MET A 154 -35.33 -0.30 -25.64
N PHE A 155 -34.93 0.90 -26.05
CA PHE A 155 -35.84 1.99 -26.37
C PHE A 155 -35.22 2.95 -27.39
N GLU A 156 -36.08 3.66 -28.12
CA GLU A 156 -35.68 4.77 -28.96
C GLU A 156 -35.65 6.06 -28.15
N GLY A 157 -34.46 6.69 -28.09
CA GLY A 157 -34.30 7.98 -27.43
C GLY A 157 -34.90 9.14 -28.22
N ILE A 158 -35.06 10.28 -27.55
CA ILE A 158 -35.55 11.52 -28.19
C ILE A 158 -34.63 12.04 -29.30
N ASP A 159 -33.40 11.55 -29.34
CA ASP A 159 -32.38 11.82 -30.37
C ASP A 159 -32.49 10.84 -31.55
N GLY A 160 -33.48 9.94 -31.56
CA GLY A 160 -33.69 8.96 -32.62
C GLY A 160 -32.72 7.78 -32.61
N ASN A 161 -31.84 7.67 -31.57
CA ASN A 161 -30.97 6.53 -31.43
C ASN A 161 -31.65 5.42 -30.63
N ILE A 162 -31.30 4.16 -30.93
CA ILE A 162 -31.72 3.00 -30.13
C ILE A 162 -30.72 2.77 -29.01
N TYR A 163 -31.21 2.58 -27.80
CA TYR A 163 -30.42 2.29 -26.61
C TYR A 163 -30.76 0.92 -26.06
N VAL A 164 -29.75 0.13 -25.75
CA VAL A 164 -29.83 -1.24 -25.23
C VAL A 164 -29.40 -1.27 -23.77
N LEU A 165 -30.16 -1.97 -22.93
CA LEU A 165 -29.87 -2.12 -21.52
C LEU A 165 -28.60 -2.95 -21.30
N THR A 166 -27.78 -2.49 -20.38
CA THR A 166 -26.60 -3.20 -19.84
C THR A 166 -26.69 -3.25 -18.33
N ASP A 167 -25.74 -3.93 -17.66
CA ASP A 167 -25.71 -4.10 -16.20
C ASP A 167 -25.70 -2.77 -15.43
N PHE A 168 -25.20 -1.69 -16.00
CA PHE A 168 -25.03 -0.39 -15.30
C PHE A 168 -25.78 0.77 -15.98
N GLY A 169 -26.51 0.53 -17.05
CA GLY A 169 -27.26 1.57 -17.74
C GLY A 169 -27.48 1.25 -19.20
N TYR A 170 -27.77 2.25 -20.02
CA TYR A 170 -28.06 2.09 -21.43
C TYR A 170 -26.90 2.55 -22.29
N VAL A 171 -26.60 1.76 -23.33
CA VAL A 171 -25.60 2.06 -24.36
C VAL A 171 -26.31 2.10 -25.71
N ARG A 172 -25.91 3.02 -26.57
CA ARG A 172 -26.40 3.07 -27.95
C ARG A 172 -26.11 1.75 -28.66
N GLU A 173 -27.08 1.21 -29.40
CA GLU A 173 -27.04 -0.13 -29.98
C GLU A 173 -25.79 -0.39 -30.82
N ASP A 174 -25.42 0.58 -31.69
CA ASP A 174 -24.22 0.49 -32.54
C ASP A 174 -22.89 0.47 -31.74
N LEU A 175 -22.91 0.81 -30.44
CA LEU A 175 -21.78 0.85 -29.53
C LEU A 175 -21.84 -0.24 -28.44
N GLN A 176 -22.86 -1.12 -28.47
CA GLN A 176 -23.06 -2.11 -27.41
C GLN A 176 -21.88 -3.08 -27.21
N ASP A 177 -21.07 -3.32 -28.25
CA ASP A 177 -19.88 -4.16 -28.18
C ASP A 177 -18.60 -3.36 -27.89
N ASN A 178 -18.69 -2.04 -27.82
CA ASN A 178 -17.55 -1.19 -27.52
C ASN A 178 -17.27 -1.16 -26.01
N GLN A 179 -16.21 -1.85 -25.59
CA GLN A 179 -15.83 -1.96 -24.19
C GLN A 179 -15.43 -0.61 -23.56
N ASP A 180 -14.90 0.32 -24.32
CA ASP A 180 -14.52 1.64 -23.80
C ASP A 180 -15.77 2.50 -23.51
N VAL A 181 -16.84 2.35 -24.29
CA VAL A 181 -18.12 3.00 -24.02
C VAL A 181 -18.79 2.39 -22.80
N LYS A 182 -18.86 1.05 -22.69
CA LYS A 182 -19.41 0.35 -21.51
C LYS A 182 -18.70 0.76 -20.21
N ARG A 183 -17.38 0.93 -20.26
CA ARG A 183 -16.61 1.41 -19.09
C ARG A 183 -17.05 2.78 -18.57
N GLY A 184 -17.61 3.62 -19.42
CA GLY A 184 -18.18 4.92 -19.02
C GLY A 184 -19.35 4.79 -18.06
N LEU A 185 -20.02 3.63 -18.04
CA LEU A 185 -21.13 3.33 -17.13
C LEU A 185 -20.65 2.74 -15.78
N TYR A 186 -19.42 2.24 -15.68
CA TYR A 186 -18.96 1.58 -14.48
C TYR A 186 -18.81 2.57 -13.31
N PRO A 187 -19.57 2.41 -12.25
CA PRO A 187 -19.48 3.28 -11.10
C PRO A 187 -18.17 3.05 -10.33
N GLY A 188 -17.66 4.07 -9.67
CA GLY A 188 -16.45 3.98 -8.87
C GLY A 188 -16.54 3.05 -7.64
N ALA A 189 -17.76 2.62 -7.29
CA ALA A 189 -18.01 1.69 -6.20
C ALA A 189 -17.77 0.20 -6.56
N ILE A 190 -17.54 -0.14 -7.84
CA ILE A 190 -17.23 -1.52 -8.24
C ILE A 190 -15.94 -2.02 -7.56
N PRO A 191 -15.88 -3.30 -7.17
CA PRO A 191 -14.66 -3.88 -6.62
C PRO A 191 -13.57 -3.96 -7.69
N SER A 192 -12.35 -3.78 -7.29
CA SER A 192 -11.20 -3.87 -8.17
C SER A 192 -10.02 -4.49 -7.44
N ASN A 193 -9.17 -5.20 -8.19
CA ASN A 193 -7.99 -5.86 -7.67
C ASN A 193 -6.75 -5.17 -8.23
N PHE A 194 -5.71 -5.08 -7.42
CA PHE A 194 -4.44 -4.55 -7.86
C PHE A 194 -3.27 -5.15 -7.10
N THR A 195 -2.12 -5.16 -7.75
CA THR A 195 -0.84 -5.42 -7.12
C THR A 195 0.01 -4.17 -7.21
N PHE A 196 0.81 -3.92 -6.18
CA PHE A 196 1.75 -2.82 -6.21
C PHE A 196 3.03 -3.16 -5.46
N LYS A 197 4.09 -2.45 -5.84
CA LYS A 197 5.38 -2.48 -5.14
C LYS A 197 5.75 -1.05 -4.76
N ILE A 198 6.09 -0.85 -3.49
CA ILE A 198 6.33 0.46 -2.90
C ILE A 198 7.54 0.41 -1.98
N GLN A 199 8.32 1.47 -1.92
CA GLN A 199 9.39 1.62 -0.94
C GLN A 199 8.81 1.78 0.47
N PHE A 200 9.47 1.21 1.46
CA PHE A 200 8.99 1.25 2.86
C PHE A 200 8.71 2.67 3.39
N PRO A 201 9.56 3.69 3.18
CA PRO A 201 9.25 5.05 3.63
C PRO A 201 8.02 5.66 2.95
N GLU A 202 7.78 5.36 1.68
CA GLU A 202 6.56 5.81 0.98
C GLU A 202 5.31 5.13 1.54
N PHE A 203 5.39 3.85 1.86
CA PHE A 203 4.31 3.16 2.58
C PHE A 203 4.01 3.82 3.92
N CYS A 204 5.04 4.13 4.71
CA CYS A 204 4.89 4.83 5.99
C CYS A 204 4.24 6.21 5.82
N HIS A 205 4.60 6.95 4.76
CA HIS A 205 3.97 8.23 4.45
C HIS A 205 2.47 8.07 4.18
N ILE A 206 2.08 7.10 3.34
CA ILE A 206 0.66 6.82 3.05
C ILE A 206 -0.07 6.39 4.34
N TYR A 207 0.53 5.49 5.13
CA TYR A 207 -0.04 5.02 6.39
C TYR A 207 -0.33 6.19 7.34
N ASN A 208 0.65 7.04 7.59
CA ASN A 208 0.51 8.19 8.47
C ASN A 208 -0.55 9.16 7.94
N HIS A 209 -0.48 9.48 6.64
CA HIS A 209 -1.42 10.42 6.03
C HIS A 209 -2.87 9.91 6.11
N ARG A 210 -3.11 8.62 5.86
CA ARG A 210 -4.46 8.04 5.93
C ARG A 210 -5.00 7.94 7.34
N ASN A 211 -4.15 7.71 8.34
CA ASN A 211 -4.56 7.65 9.74
C ASN A 211 -4.76 9.04 10.36
N GLU A 212 -3.96 10.03 9.96
CA GLU A 212 -4.06 11.41 10.46
C GLU A 212 -5.17 12.20 9.76
N CYS A 213 -5.52 11.86 8.52
CA CYS A 213 -6.55 12.56 7.75
C CYS A 213 -7.96 12.13 8.16
N GLY A 214 -8.70 13.03 8.79
CA GLY A 214 -10.09 12.80 9.23
C GLY A 214 -11.10 12.59 8.08
N THR A 215 -10.73 12.96 6.84
CA THR A 215 -11.57 12.82 5.63
C THR A 215 -11.17 11.65 4.74
N ALA A 216 -10.19 10.84 5.16
CA ALA A 216 -9.77 9.68 4.38
C ALA A 216 -10.92 8.67 4.23
N ASN A 217 -11.04 8.07 3.04
CA ASN A 217 -12.04 7.04 2.78
C ASN A 217 -11.85 5.86 3.76
N PRO A 218 -12.90 5.45 4.51
CA PRO A 218 -12.79 4.40 5.53
C PRO A 218 -12.31 3.05 5.00
N GLU A 219 -12.66 2.69 3.76
CA GLU A 219 -12.21 1.42 3.16
C GLU A 219 -10.72 1.48 2.82
N VAL A 220 -10.24 2.62 2.32
CA VAL A 220 -8.80 2.83 2.08
C VAL A 220 -8.01 2.82 3.38
N LYS A 221 -8.53 3.47 4.43
CA LYS A 221 -7.92 3.42 5.76
C LYS A 221 -7.81 1.98 6.27
N LYS A 222 -8.91 1.21 6.19
CA LYS A 222 -8.92 -0.22 6.57
C LYS A 222 -7.90 -1.03 5.75
N ALA A 223 -7.78 -0.76 4.44
CA ALA A 223 -6.77 -1.44 3.60
C ALA A 223 -5.35 -1.18 4.08
N VAL A 224 -5.02 0.08 4.40
CA VAL A 224 -3.69 0.48 4.90
C VAL A 224 -3.39 -0.14 6.26
N GLU A 225 -4.37 -0.21 7.17
CA GLU A 225 -4.25 -0.89 8.46
C GLU A 225 -3.98 -2.40 8.28
N MET A 226 -4.71 -3.06 7.37
CA MET A 226 -4.48 -4.48 7.04
C MET A 226 -3.09 -4.72 6.43
N MET A 227 -2.58 -3.79 5.62
CA MET A 227 -1.21 -3.85 5.09
C MET A 227 -0.18 -3.77 6.22
N ALA A 228 -0.37 -2.87 7.18
CA ALA A 228 0.52 -2.74 8.32
C ALA A 228 0.55 -4.01 9.18
N GLU A 229 -0.60 -4.64 9.44
CA GLU A 229 -0.66 -5.91 10.16
C GLU A 229 0.07 -7.04 9.41
N GLN A 230 -0.02 -7.10 8.08
CA GLN A 230 0.77 -8.05 7.29
C GLN A 230 2.29 -7.78 7.42
N ILE A 231 2.71 -6.51 7.47
CA ILE A 231 4.13 -6.18 7.72
C ILE A 231 4.57 -6.68 9.09
N LYS A 232 3.73 -6.57 10.12
CA LYS A 232 4.01 -7.08 11.47
C LYS A 232 4.33 -8.57 11.47
N ASP A 233 3.53 -9.36 10.75
CA ASP A 233 3.72 -10.80 10.64
C ASP A 233 5.01 -11.16 9.87
N PHE A 234 5.38 -10.37 8.89
CA PHE A 234 6.59 -10.58 8.08
C PHE A 234 7.86 -10.06 8.75
N ASN A 235 7.80 -8.86 9.32
CA ASN A 235 8.96 -8.19 9.89
C ASN A 235 8.55 -7.21 11.00
N PRO A 236 8.58 -7.63 12.28
CA PRO A 236 8.16 -6.81 13.40
C PRO A 236 9.01 -5.54 13.60
N TRP A 237 10.27 -5.51 13.16
CA TRP A 237 11.10 -4.29 13.21
C TRP A 237 10.57 -3.20 12.30
N LEU A 238 10.21 -3.54 11.07
CA LEU A 238 9.61 -2.56 10.16
C LEU A 238 8.26 -2.08 10.68
N TYR A 239 7.43 -2.99 11.17
CA TYR A 239 6.13 -2.63 11.76
C TYR A 239 6.28 -1.64 12.91
N SER A 240 7.24 -1.86 13.81
CA SER A 240 7.42 -1.04 15.02
C SER A 240 7.69 0.44 14.75
N VAL A 241 8.09 0.80 13.52
CA VAL A 241 8.46 2.17 13.14
C VAL A 241 7.61 2.78 12.04
N ILE A 242 6.55 2.12 11.59
CA ILE A 242 5.69 2.63 10.50
C ILE A 242 5.19 4.04 10.81
N GLY A 243 4.74 4.30 12.05
CA GLY A 243 4.28 5.62 12.48
C GLY A 243 5.39 6.65 12.70
N ASP A 244 6.63 6.20 12.88
CA ASP A 244 7.76 7.06 13.24
C ASP A 244 8.55 7.54 12.01
N VAL A 245 8.44 6.88 10.87
CA VAL A 245 9.14 7.27 9.63
C VAL A 245 8.51 8.54 9.07
N LYS A 246 9.25 9.64 9.12
CA LYS A 246 8.86 10.94 8.56
C LYS A 246 9.66 11.21 7.30
N MET A 247 8.98 11.62 6.24
CA MET A 247 9.62 12.00 4.96
C MET A 247 10.23 13.42 5.01
N GLN A 248 9.97 14.19 6.06
CA GLN A 248 10.44 15.56 6.22
C GLN A 248 11.64 15.65 7.15
N SER A 249 12.45 16.69 6.93
CA SER A 249 13.78 16.88 7.54
C SER A 249 13.80 17.28 9.02
N GLU A 250 12.65 17.48 9.64
CA GLU A 250 12.57 17.84 11.07
C GLU A 250 11.94 16.70 11.87
N THR A 251 12.73 16.16 12.78
CA THR A 251 12.23 15.16 13.73
C THR A 251 11.50 15.88 14.86
N PRO A 252 10.21 15.58 15.11
CA PRO A 252 9.49 16.15 16.24
C PRO A 252 10.19 15.88 17.57
N LYS A 253 10.05 16.82 18.52
CA LYS A 253 10.67 16.70 19.86
C LYS A 253 10.27 15.39 20.55
N GLU A 254 9.05 14.93 20.34
CA GLU A 254 8.51 13.69 20.90
C GLU A 254 9.28 12.43 20.42
N LEU A 255 9.73 12.42 19.16
CA LEU A 255 10.58 11.34 18.64
C LEU A 255 11.99 11.40 19.21
N LEU A 256 12.48 12.59 19.50
CA LEU A 256 13.74 12.81 20.19
C LEU A 256 13.71 12.24 21.61
N ASP A 257 12.64 12.56 22.34
CA ASP A 257 12.44 12.11 23.71
C ASP A 257 12.25 10.57 23.76
N LYS A 258 11.53 10.00 22.77
CA LYS A 258 11.39 8.55 22.61
C LYS A 258 12.72 7.86 22.32
N PHE A 259 13.54 8.46 21.45
CA PHE A 259 14.88 7.95 21.16
C PHE A 259 15.74 7.87 22.43
N HIS A 260 15.80 8.94 23.21
CA HIS A 260 16.56 8.99 24.47
C HIS A 260 16.02 8.04 25.54
N SER A 261 14.73 7.65 25.47
CA SER A 261 14.13 6.70 26.42
C SER A 261 14.41 5.23 26.07
N VAL A 262 14.77 4.94 24.83
CA VAL A 262 14.92 3.55 24.33
C VAL A 262 16.40 3.13 24.21
N PHE A 263 17.30 4.09 24.07
CA PHE A 263 18.73 3.83 23.84
C PHE A 263 19.58 4.54 24.90
N ASP A 264 20.31 3.79 25.69
CA ASP A 264 21.37 4.34 26.53
C ASP A 264 22.54 4.82 25.64
N GLU A 265 23.23 5.89 26.08
CA GLU A 265 24.33 6.51 25.31
C GLU A 265 25.48 5.54 25.00
N GLU A 266 25.57 4.41 25.66
CA GLU A 266 26.61 3.37 25.46
C GLU A 266 26.29 2.42 24.29
N ASP A 267 25.04 2.40 23.78
CA ASP A 267 24.61 1.52 22.68
C ASP A 267 24.73 2.15 21.28
N ILE A 268 25.20 3.39 21.19
CA ILE A 268 25.36 4.16 19.96
C ILE A 268 26.85 4.23 19.59
#